data_df527132e0bdf4d8bb3d8a4e5d3b0bcf
#
_entry.id   df527132e0bdf4d8bb3d8a4e5d3b0bcf
#
_cell.length_a   1.000
_cell.length_b   1.000
_cell.length_c   1.000
_cell.angle_alpha   90.00
_cell.angle_beta   90.00
_cell.angle_gamma   90.00
#
_symmetry.space_group_name_H-M   'P 1'
#
loop_
_entity.id
_entity.type
_entity.pdbx_description
1 polymer ?
#
loop_
_entity_poly.entity_id
_entity_poly.type
_entity_poly.pdbx_seq_one_letter_code
_entity_poly.pdbx_strand_id
1 'polypeptide(L)'
;MNNELIRFLTAELERLKDELAHLQVKHDSVARSSISKVEVFVDKIENGVPLETASDFLADTIDVIFKNGEMSGRIKELKKMIKKYERNLEILTKGESQNID
;
A
#
# COMPACT_ATOMS: atom_id res chain seq x y z
N MET A 1 23.97 23.48 7.61
CA MET A 1 22.88 23.49 6.61
C MET A 1 22.43 22.09 6.21
N ASN A 2 23.37 21.20 5.88
CA ASN A 2 22.99 19.83 5.49
C ASN A 2 22.34 19.02 6.60
N ASN A 3 22.68 19.32 7.88
CA ASN A 3 22.12 18.61 9.01
C ASN A 3 20.61 18.80 9.17
N GLU A 4 20.11 19.99 8.90
CA GLU A 4 18.66 20.26 8.97
C GLU A 4 17.91 19.52 7.86
N LEU A 5 18.49 19.52 6.67
CA LEU A 5 17.92 18.80 5.54
C LEU A 5 17.93 17.29 5.78
N ILE A 6 19.02 16.76 6.32
CA ILE A 6 19.12 15.33 6.68
C ILE A 6 18.08 14.97 7.72
N ARG A 7 17.88 15.78 8.75
CA ARG A 7 16.85 15.56 9.78
C ARG A 7 15.47 15.56 9.17
N PHE A 8 15.18 16.53 8.32
CA PHE A 8 13.89 16.63 7.65
C PHE A 8 13.62 15.39 6.79
N LEU A 9 14.58 15.00 5.96
CA LEU A 9 14.42 13.83 5.09
C LEU A 9 14.30 12.53 5.88
N THR A 10 15.04 12.40 6.98
CA THR A 10 14.97 11.23 7.85
C THR A 10 13.58 11.10 8.50
N ALA A 11 13.06 12.20 9.03
CA ALA A 11 11.73 12.23 9.64
C ALA A 11 10.64 11.93 8.61
N GLU A 12 10.74 12.52 7.42
CA GLU A 12 9.80 12.30 6.34
C GLU A 12 9.85 10.85 5.84
N LEU A 13 11.04 10.29 5.75
CA LEU A 13 11.23 8.89 5.36
C LEU A 13 10.58 7.94 6.36
N GLU A 14 10.73 8.18 7.67
CA GLU A 14 10.07 7.38 8.71
C GLU A 14 8.55 7.48 8.60
N ARG A 15 8.03 8.68 8.38
CA ARG A 15 6.60 8.90 8.18
C ARG A 15 6.07 8.11 7.00
N LEU A 16 6.79 8.14 5.87
CA LEU A 16 6.39 7.40 4.67
C LEU A 16 6.44 5.88 4.88
N LYS A 17 7.44 5.39 5.60
CA LYS A 17 7.53 3.96 5.93
C LYS A 17 6.40 3.50 6.83
N ASP A 18 6.01 4.32 7.81
CA ASP A 18 4.87 4.02 8.69
C ASP A 18 3.56 4.00 7.91
N GLU A 19 3.35 4.98 7.03
CA GLU A 19 2.18 5.01 6.16
C GLU A 19 2.13 3.78 5.27
N LEU A 20 3.25 3.41 4.68
CA LEU A 20 3.35 2.23 3.83
C LEU A 20 3.00 0.95 4.60
N ALA A 21 3.56 0.78 5.80
CA ALA A 21 3.28 -0.39 6.64
C ALA A 21 1.79 -0.50 6.97
N HIS A 22 1.16 0.62 7.33
CA HIS A 22 -0.27 0.70 7.63
C HIS A 22 -1.13 0.30 6.42
N LEU A 23 -0.80 0.85 5.25
CA LEU A 23 -1.54 0.57 4.03
C LEU A 23 -1.36 -0.87 3.57
N GLN A 24 -0.18 -1.45 3.72
CA GLN A 24 0.08 -2.84 3.36
C GLN A 24 -0.76 -3.81 4.20
N VAL A 25 -0.81 -3.59 5.51
CA VAL A 25 -1.63 -4.41 6.41
C VAL A 25 -3.11 -4.31 6.03
N LYS A 26 -3.59 -3.10 5.81
CA LYS A 26 -4.99 -2.87 5.44
C LYS A 26 -5.31 -3.48 4.07
N HIS A 27 -4.43 -3.29 3.09
CA HIS A 27 -4.58 -3.84 1.75
C HIS A 27 -4.68 -5.36 1.79
N ASP A 28 -3.78 -6.01 2.53
CA ASP A 28 -3.75 -7.47 2.64
C ASP A 28 -4.98 -8.02 3.33
N SER A 29 -5.43 -7.33 4.38
CA SER A 29 -6.66 -7.71 5.12
C SER A 29 -7.89 -7.64 4.22
N VAL A 30 -8.02 -6.57 3.43
CA VAL A 30 -9.13 -6.40 2.49
C VAL A 30 -9.06 -7.44 1.38
N ALA A 31 -7.86 -7.72 0.87
CA ALA A 31 -7.67 -8.74 -0.16
C ALA A 31 -8.12 -10.13 0.32
N ARG A 32 -7.73 -10.52 1.53
CA ARG A 32 -8.13 -11.81 2.12
C ARG A 32 -9.64 -11.89 2.32
N SER A 33 -10.23 -10.82 2.84
CA SER A 33 -11.69 -10.74 3.02
C SER A 33 -12.43 -10.85 1.70
N SER A 34 -11.91 -10.20 0.65
CA SER A 34 -12.52 -10.24 -0.68
C SER A 34 -12.43 -11.63 -1.30
N ILE A 35 -11.29 -12.32 -1.14
CA ILE A 35 -11.14 -13.70 -1.61
C ILE A 35 -12.16 -14.62 -0.95
N SER A 36 -12.32 -14.51 0.37
CA SER A 36 -13.30 -15.31 1.12
C SER A 36 -14.73 -15.10 0.60
N LYS A 37 -15.08 -13.85 0.29
CA LYS A 37 -16.41 -13.51 -0.25
C LYS A 37 -16.61 -14.05 -1.65
N VAL A 38 -15.58 -14.03 -2.48
CA VAL A 38 -15.65 -14.63 -3.82
C VAL A 38 -15.83 -16.14 -3.73
N GLU A 39 -15.15 -16.80 -2.80
CA GLU A 39 -15.32 -18.24 -2.56
C GLU A 39 -16.75 -18.56 -2.14
N VAL A 40 -17.36 -17.77 -1.27
CA VAL A 40 -18.76 -17.92 -0.87
C VAL A 40 -19.70 -17.73 -2.06
N PHE A 41 -19.40 -16.76 -2.93
CA PHE A 41 -20.17 -16.56 -4.15
C PHE A 41 -20.15 -17.80 -5.05
N VAL A 42 -18.97 -18.37 -5.28
CA VAL A 42 -18.81 -19.58 -6.08
C VAL A 42 -19.59 -20.74 -5.47
N ASP A 43 -19.49 -20.93 -4.16
CA ASP A 43 -20.25 -21.94 -3.43
C ASP A 43 -21.76 -21.78 -3.62
N LYS A 44 -22.29 -20.57 -3.55
CA LYS A 44 -23.70 -20.29 -3.77
C LYS A 44 -24.15 -20.71 -5.17
N ILE A 45 -23.36 -20.41 -6.18
CA ILE A 45 -23.64 -20.79 -7.56
C ILE A 45 -23.64 -22.32 -7.71
N GLU A 46 -22.65 -22.99 -7.15
CA GLU A 46 -22.54 -24.45 -7.19
C GLU A 46 -23.70 -25.15 -6.46
N ASN A 47 -24.23 -24.52 -5.42
CA ASN A 47 -25.36 -25.04 -4.65
C ASN A 47 -26.73 -24.63 -5.21
N GLY A 48 -26.79 -24.05 -6.39
CA GLY A 48 -28.02 -23.76 -7.09
C GLY A 48 -28.70 -22.45 -6.73
N VAL A 49 -28.01 -21.55 -6.03
CA VAL A 49 -28.54 -20.21 -5.77
C VAL A 49 -28.65 -19.47 -7.11
N PRO A 50 -29.79 -18.80 -7.40
CA PRO A 50 -29.93 -18.04 -8.64
C PRO A 50 -28.82 -17.03 -8.82
N LEU A 51 -28.29 -16.92 -10.05
CA LEU A 51 -27.20 -16.02 -10.39
C LEU A 51 -27.48 -14.58 -9.99
N GLU A 52 -28.71 -14.13 -10.18
CA GLU A 52 -29.14 -12.78 -9.82
C GLU A 52 -28.93 -12.50 -8.31
N THR A 53 -29.35 -13.43 -7.45
CA THR A 53 -29.18 -13.31 -6.00
C THR A 53 -27.71 -13.35 -5.60
N ALA A 54 -26.95 -14.27 -6.20
CA ALA A 54 -25.52 -14.39 -5.93
C ALA A 54 -24.75 -13.16 -6.40
N SER A 55 -25.16 -12.56 -7.52
CA SER A 55 -24.55 -11.34 -8.07
C SER A 55 -24.75 -10.15 -7.14
N ASP A 56 -25.91 -10.01 -6.53
CA ASP A 56 -26.17 -8.95 -5.56
C ASP A 56 -25.23 -9.07 -4.35
N PHE A 57 -24.99 -10.28 -3.90
CA PHE A 57 -24.04 -10.54 -2.82
C PHE A 57 -22.61 -10.09 -3.21
N LEU A 58 -22.23 -10.28 -4.46
CA LEU A 58 -20.89 -9.96 -4.95
C LEU A 58 -20.69 -8.46 -5.27
N ALA A 59 -21.77 -7.72 -5.53
CA ALA A 59 -21.70 -6.32 -5.95
C ALA A 59 -20.89 -5.45 -4.97
N ASP A 60 -21.18 -5.56 -3.67
CA ASP A 60 -20.45 -4.81 -2.63
C ASP A 60 -18.98 -5.22 -2.58
N THR A 61 -18.69 -6.49 -2.80
CA THR A 61 -17.31 -7.00 -2.81
C THR A 61 -16.52 -6.44 -3.96
N ILE A 62 -17.13 -6.30 -5.14
CA ILE A 62 -16.48 -5.70 -6.31
C ILE A 62 -16.07 -4.26 -6.01
N ASP A 63 -16.94 -3.47 -5.38
CA ASP A 63 -16.65 -2.09 -4.99
C ASP A 63 -15.47 -2.02 -4.03
N VAL A 64 -15.42 -2.91 -3.05
CA VAL A 64 -14.32 -3.01 -2.10
C VAL A 64 -13.01 -3.38 -2.81
N ILE A 65 -13.06 -4.28 -3.79
CA ILE A 65 -11.90 -4.67 -4.59
C ILE A 65 -11.35 -3.47 -5.37
N PHE A 66 -12.22 -2.66 -5.96
CA PHE A 66 -11.82 -1.44 -6.66
C PHE A 66 -11.13 -0.45 -5.73
N LYS A 67 -11.70 -0.20 -4.57
CA LYS A 67 -11.10 0.68 -3.56
C LYS A 67 -9.73 0.15 -3.10
N ASN A 68 -9.61 -1.16 -2.97
CA ASN A 68 -8.33 -1.79 -2.63
C ASN A 68 -7.30 -1.62 -3.75
N GLY A 69 -7.74 -1.59 -5.01
CA GLY A 69 -6.88 -1.28 -6.15
C GLY A 69 -6.30 0.13 -6.08
N GLU A 70 -7.08 1.11 -5.64
CA GLU A 70 -6.60 2.49 -5.42
C GLU A 70 -5.52 2.51 -4.33
N MET A 71 -5.72 1.76 -3.26
CA MET A 71 -4.73 1.61 -2.19
C MET A 71 -3.43 0.98 -2.71
N SER A 72 -3.53 0.00 -3.61
CA SER A 72 -2.37 -0.60 -4.27
C SER A 72 -1.56 0.44 -5.05
N GLY A 73 -2.23 1.36 -5.74
CA GLY A 73 -1.59 2.48 -6.43
C GLY A 73 -0.82 3.39 -5.46
N ARG A 74 -1.44 3.73 -4.33
CA ARG A 74 -0.78 4.53 -3.29
C ARG A 74 0.45 3.82 -2.70
N ILE A 75 0.36 2.51 -2.48
CA ILE A 75 1.47 1.70 -2.00
C ILE A 75 2.66 1.77 -2.97
N LYS A 76 2.41 1.64 -4.28
CA LYS A 76 3.46 1.75 -5.30
C LYS A 76 4.11 3.12 -5.28
N GLU A 77 3.30 4.17 -5.16
CA GLU A 77 3.77 5.55 -5.09
C GLU A 77 4.66 5.78 -3.87
N LEU A 78 4.22 5.30 -2.70
CA LEU A 78 5.00 5.39 -1.46
C LEU A 78 6.34 4.67 -1.57
N LYS A 79 6.37 3.49 -2.17
CA LYS A 79 7.61 2.75 -2.39
C LYS A 79 8.60 3.54 -3.25
N LYS A 80 8.12 4.21 -4.28
CA LYS A 80 8.96 5.06 -5.14
C LYS A 80 9.50 6.26 -4.37
N MET A 81 8.66 6.92 -3.59
CA MET A 81 9.06 8.07 -2.77
C MET A 81 10.11 7.67 -1.73
N ILE A 82 9.92 6.54 -1.07
CA ILE A 82 10.86 6.02 -0.07
C ILE A 82 12.22 5.79 -0.71
N LYS A 83 12.28 5.13 -1.86
CA LYS A 83 13.53 4.90 -2.58
C LYS A 83 14.23 6.21 -2.94
N LYS A 84 13.47 7.19 -3.41
CA LYS A 84 13.99 8.50 -3.77
C LYS A 84 14.61 9.20 -2.55
N TYR A 85 13.92 9.18 -1.43
CA TYR A 85 14.40 9.82 -0.20
C TYR A 85 15.61 9.09 0.38
N GLU A 86 15.63 7.77 0.36
CA GLU A 86 16.79 6.98 0.78
C GLU A 86 18.02 7.32 -0.07
N ARG A 87 17.84 7.45 -1.38
CA ARG A 87 18.90 7.84 -2.30
C ARG A 87 19.43 9.25 -2.00
N ASN A 88 18.51 10.19 -1.78
CA ASN A 88 18.89 11.56 -1.46
C ASN A 88 19.66 11.64 -0.14
N LEU A 89 19.23 10.88 0.87
CA LEU A 89 19.94 10.81 2.14
C LEU A 89 21.34 10.21 1.98
N GLU A 90 21.47 9.16 1.19
CA GLU A 90 22.76 8.54 0.90
C GLU A 90 23.73 9.55 0.26
N ILE A 91 23.26 10.29 -0.73
CA ILE A 91 24.05 11.30 -1.41
C ILE A 91 24.50 12.39 -0.44
N LEU A 92 23.59 12.90 0.38
CA LEU A 92 23.88 13.96 1.36
C LEU A 92 24.87 13.48 2.43
N THR A 93 24.69 12.27 2.91
CA THR A 93 25.58 11.69 3.93
C THR A 93 26.99 11.46 3.39
N LYS A 94 27.12 10.96 2.16
CA LYS A 94 28.41 10.78 1.50
C LYS A 94 29.07 12.12 1.21
N GLY A 95 28.30 13.12 0.79
CA GLY A 95 28.80 14.47 0.57
C GLY A 95 29.40 15.07 1.82
N GLU A 96 28.77 14.90 2.97
CA GLU A 96 29.29 15.35 4.26
C GLU A 96 30.57 14.64 4.64
N SER A 97 30.65 13.32 4.44
CA SER A 97 31.86 12.55 4.71
C SER A 97 33.03 13.04 3.86
N GLN A 98 32.79 13.39 2.60
CA GLN A 98 33.83 13.91 1.70
C GLN A 98 34.26 15.30 2.10
N ASN A 99 33.41 16.10 2.69
CA ASN A 99 33.70 17.46 3.11
C ASN A 99 34.55 17.54 4.39
N ILE A 100 34.65 16.46 5.12
CA ILE A 100 35.43 16.39 6.36
C ILE A 100 36.91 16.17 6.06
N ASP A 101 37.22 15.63 4.93
CA ASP A 101 38.60 15.44 4.47
C ASP A 101 39.21 16.75 3.90
#